data_3d9f33ee8d91e2c40301372d277a2588
#
_entry.id   3d9f33ee8d91e2c40301372d277a2588
#
_cell.length_a   1.000
_cell.length_b   1.000
_cell.length_c   1.000
_cell.angle_alpha   90.00
_cell.angle_beta   90.00
_cell.angle_gamma   90.00
#
_symmetry.space_group_name_H-M   'P 1'
#
loop_
_entity.id
_entity.type
_entity.pdbx_description
1 polymer ?
#
loop_
_entity_poly.entity_id
_entity_poly.type
_entity_poly.pdbx_seq_one_letter_code
_entity_poly.pdbx_strand_id
1 'polypeptide(L)'
;TELGIFSAMWNEHCSYKSSKFWLKTLPTTGERVVQGPGENAGVIDIDDGDVAVFKMESHNHPSFIEPYQGAATGVGGILRDVFTMGARPVANLNALRFGDPNHPKTKHLLSGVVGGIGGYGNCIGIPTVGGEVNFHSSYNGNILVNAMTVGITKKDKIFYSAAAGIGNPVVYVGSKTGRDGIHGATMASAEFDEDSEDKKPTVQVGDPFTEKLLLEACLELMAGDSIIAIQDMGAAGLTSSSIEMASKGNLGIEINLNKVPC
;
A
#
# COMPACT_ATOMS: atom_id res chain seq x y z
N THR A 1 -9.86 -17.34 -16.52
CA THR A 1 -10.16 -16.45 -15.39
C THR A 1 -9.62 -17.01 -14.08
N GLU A 2 -9.93 -18.26 -13.71
CA GLU A 2 -9.40 -18.90 -12.49
C GLU A 2 -7.87 -18.94 -12.50
N LEU A 3 -7.26 -19.38 -13.59
CA LEU A 3 -5.80 -19.40 -13.74
C LEU A 3 -5.19 -17.99 -13.54
N GLY A 4 -5.85 -16.95 -14.03
CA GLY A 4 -5.40 -15.57 -13.81
C GLY A 4 -5.44 -15.15 -12.34
N ILE A 5 -6.48 -15.53 -11.61
CA ILE A 5 -6.60 -15.29 -10.17
C ILE A 5 -5.49 -16.01 -9.40
N PHE A 6 -5.30 -17.31 -9.67
CA PHE A 6 -4.20 -18.07 -9.06
C PHE A 6 -2.83 -17.49 -9.40
N SER A 7 -2.60 -17.08 -10.64
CA SER A 7 -1.32 -16.45 -11.05
C SER A 7 -1.07 -15.15 -10.29
N ALA A 8 -2.07 -14.29 -10.17
CA ALA A 8 -1.96 -13.03 -9.43
C ALA A 8 -1.67 -13.26 -7.94
N MET A 9 -2.40 -14.19 -7.31
CA MET A 9 -2.22 -14.49 -5.89
C MET A 9 -0.96 -15.28 -5.58
N TRP A 10 -0.39 -15.99 -6.56
CA TRP A 10 0.81 -16.82 -6.39
C TRP A 10 2.12 -16.10 -6.70
N ASN A 11 2.09 -14.87 -7.19
CA ASN A 11 3.31 -14.09 -7.38
C ASN A 11 3.96 -13.74 -6.02
N GLU A 12 5.24 -13.38 -6.00
CA GLU A 12 5.97 -13.08 -4.76
C GLU A 12 5.36 -11.90 -4.01
N HIS A 13 4.85 -10.89 -4.74
CA HIS A 13 4.27 -9.68 -4.16
C HIS A 13 3.04 -9.97 -3.28
N CYS A 14 2.18 -10.93 -3.68
CA CYS A 14 0.98 -11.29 -2.92
C CYS A 14 1.22 -12.46 -1.96
N SER A 15 2.01 -13.45 -2.36
CA SER A 15 2.15 -14.71 -1.61
C SER A 15 3.31 -14.74 -0.62
N TYR A 16 4.33 -13.89 -0.85
CA TYR A 16 5.61 -13.95 -0.11
C TYR A 16 6.24 -15.36 -0.09
N LYS A 17 5.96 -16.15 -1.13
CA LYS A 17 6.32 -17.58 -1.17
C LYS A 17 7.82 -17.86 -0.96
N SER A 18 8.69 -16.97 -1.42
CA SER A 18 10.14 -17.06 -1.28
C SER A 18 10.64 -16.36 -0.02
N SER A 19 10.12 -15.17 0.29
CA SER A 19 10.59 -14.34 1.40
C SER A 19 9.98 -14.72 2.75
N LYS A 20 8.82 -15.35 2.77
CA LYS A 20 8.07 -15.72 3.99
C LYS A 20 8.91 -16.51 5.02
N PHE A 21 9.80 -17.38 4.54
CA PHE A 21 10.70 -18.13 5.41
C PHE A 21 11.59 -17.20 6.23
N TRP A 22 12.17 -16.20 5.60
CA TRP A 22 13.07 -15.24 6.24
C TRP A 22 12.29 -14.24 7.11
N LEU A 23 11.15 -13.76 6.63
CA LEU A 23 10.30 -12.84 7.39
C LEU A 23 9.88 -13.42 8.75
N LYS A 24 9.63 -14.73 8.81
CA LYS A 24 9.31 -15.41 10.07
C LYS A 24 10.45 -15.44 11.11
N THR A 25 11.68 -15.15 10.70
CA THR A 25 12.83 -15.11 11.62
C THR A 25 12.96 -13.75 12.30
N LEU A 26 12.24 -12.72 11.83
CA LEU A 26 12.29 -11.39 12.40
C LEU A 26 11.53 -11.34 13.76
N PRO A 27 12.01 -10.58 14.74
CA PRO A 27 11.30 -10.37 15.97
C PRO A 27 10.05 -9.50 15.73
N THR A 28 8.89 -10.09 15.93
CA THR A 28 7.58 -9.43 15.67
C THR A 28 6.72 -9.33 16.93
N THR A 29 7.26 -9.67 18.08
CA THR A 29 6.59 -9.64 19.39
C THR A 29 7.37 -8.79 20.37
N GLY A 30 6.68 -8.17 21.31
CA GLY A 30 7.27 -7.33 22.36
C GLY A 30 6.18 -6.74 23.24
N GLU A 31 6.56 -6.20 24.38
CA GLU A 31 5.63 -5.64 25.37
C GLU A 31 4.73 -4.54 24.77
N ARG A 32 5.27 -3.73 23.87
CA ARG A 32 4.56 -2.62 23.23
C ARG A 32 3.87 -3.01 21.91
N VAL A 33 4.05 -4.23 21.40
CA VAL A 33 3.42 -4.68 20.16
C VAL A 33 1.96 -5.01 20.42
N VAL A 34 1.07 -4.21 19.85
CA VAL A 34 -0.38 -4.42 19.88
C VAL A 34 -0.82 -5.30 18.73
N GLN A 35 -0.30 -5.02 17.53
CA GLN A 35 -0.55 -5.80 16.31
C GLN A 35 0.76 -6.04 15.56
N GLY A 36 1.13 -7.30 15.45
CA GLY A 36 2.23 -7.77 14.59
C GLY A 36 1.76 -8.06 13.16
N PRO A 37 2.54 -8.86 12.38
CA PRO A 37 2.17 -9.23 11.01
C PRO A 37 0.81 -9.96 10.93
N GLY A 38 0.07 -9.69 9.84
CA GLY A 38 -1.22 -10.35 9.56
C GLY A 38 -2.37 -9.38 9.30
N GLU A 39 -2.18 -8.10 9.60
CA GLU A 39 -3.09 -7.00 9.26
C GLU A 39 -2.41 -6.00 8.31
N ASN A 40 -3.13 -4.96 7.88
CA ASN A 40 -2.65 -3.99 6.91
C ASN A 40 -1.43 -3.21 7.41
N ALA A 41 -1.34 -2.96 8.72
CA ALA A 41 -0.25 -2.22 9.33
C ALA A 41 0.15 -2.80 10.68
N GLY A 42 1.37 -2.50 11.12
CA GLY A 42 1.83 -2.78 12.48
C GLY A 42 1.30 -1.73 13.46
N VAL A 43 1.09 -2.15 14.72
CA VAL A 43 0.59 -1.26 15.78
C VAL A 43 1.43 -1.42 17.03
N ILE A 44 1.90 -0.30 17.56
CA ILE A 44 2.64 -0.24 18.84
C ILE A 44 1.94 0.69 19.83
N ASP A 45 1.98 0.30 21.08
CA ASP A 45 1.52 1.11 22.21
C ASP A 45 2.50 2.28 22.47
N ILE A 46 1.99 3.49 22.53
CA ILE A 46 2.77 4.71 22.81
C ILE A 46 2.36 5.39 24.12
N ASP A 47 1.72 4.63 25.00
CA ASP A 47 1.20 5.03 26.32
C ASP A 47 -0.12 5.86 26.23
N ASP A 48 -0.71 6.14 27.36
CA ASP A 48 -1.95 6.92 27.55
C ASP A 48 -3.16 6.40 26.75
N GLY A 49 -3.15 5.12 26.36
CA GLY A 49 -4.18 4.48 25.54
C GLY A 49 -4.10 4.85 24.06
N ASP A 50 -3.05 5.54 23.66
CA ASP A 50 -2.76 5.86 22.25
C ASP A 50 -1.86 4.79 21.62
N VAL A 51 -2.02 4.59 20.32
CA VAL A 51 -1.20 3.70 19.53
C VAL A 51 -0.71 4.37 18.25
N ALA A 52 0.52 4.04 17.87
CA ALA A 52 1.04 4.37 16.55
C ALA A 52 0.80 3.18 15.62
N VAL A 53 0.17 3.47 14.49
CA VAL A 53 -0.09 2.54 13.40
C VAL A 53 0.83 2.92 12.25
N PHE A 54 1.61 1.97 11.73
CA PHE A 54 2.60 2.29 10.70
C PHE A 54 2.76 1.17 9.69
N LYS A 55 3.06 1.58 8.47
CA LYS A 55 3.36 0.70 7.34
C LYS A 55 4.53 1.28 6.55
N MET A 56 5.41 0.41 6.09
CA MET A 56 6.42 0.71 5.08
C MET A 56 6.26 -0.27 3.93
N GLU A 57 6.32 0.23 2.71
CA GLU A 57 6.25 -0.58 1.50
C GLU A 57 7.21 -0.07 0.44
N SER A 58 7.78 -1.01 -0.33
CA SER A 58 8.67 -0.70 -1.45
C SER A 58 7.87 -0.48 -2.73
N HIS A 59 8.14 0.63 -3.41
CA HIS A 59 7.53 0.98 -4.70
C HIS A 59 8.59 1.26 -5.76
N ASN A 60 9.58 0.35 -5.86
CA ASN A 60 10.82 0.54 -6.61
C ASN A 60 10.60 0.52 -8.13
N HIS A 61 10.08 -0.59 -8.66
CA HIS A 61 9.89 -0.80 -10.10
C HIS A 61 8.99 0.26 -10.74
N PRO A 62 7.79 0.55 -10.19
CA PRO A 62 6.96 1.62 -10.71
C PRO A 62 7.67 2.97 -10.73
N SER A 63 8.42 3.28 -9.69
CA SER A 63 9.15 4.55 -9.56
C SER A 63 10.36 4.65 -10.50
N PHE A 64 10.94 3.54 -10.92
CA PHE A 64 12.00 3.55 -11.93
C PHE A 64 11.45 3.79 -13.36
N ILE A 65 10.24 3.27 -13.64
CA ILE A 65 9.59 3.38 -14.95
C ILE A 65 8.92 4.75 -15.10
N GLU A 66 8.11 5.16 -14.12
CA GLU A 66 7.40 6.44 -14.04
C GLU A 66 7.60 7.05 -12.66
N PRO A 67 8.68 7.81 -12.45
CA PRO A 67 9.13 8.16 -11.11
C PRO A 67 8.12 9.00 -10.31
N TYR A 68 7.36 9.89 -10.97
CA TYR A 68 6.33 10.67 -10.30
C TYR A 68 5.15 9.77 -9.87
N GLN A 69 4.55 9.06 -10.80
CA GLN A 69 3.37 8.23 -10.51
C GLN A 69 3.70 7.03 -9.63
N GLY A 70 4.84 6.38 -9.89
CA GLY A 70 5.29 5.25 -9.08
C GLY A 70 5.50 5.61 -7.61
N ALA A 71 6.13 6.75 -7.34
CA ALA A 71 6.33 7.22 -5.97
C ALA A 71 5.04 7.76 -5.33
N ALA A 72 4.20 8.46 -6.11
CA ALA A 72 2.90 8.94 -5.67
C ALA A 72 1.98 7.80 -5.21
N THR A 73 1.86 6.74 -6.01
CA THR A 73 1.04 5.57 -5.65
C THR A 73 1.64 4.75 -4.51
N GLY A 74 2.96 4.79 -4.33
CA GLY A 74 3.61 4.23 -3.15
C GLY A 74 3.14 4.92 -1.86
N VAL A 75 3.08 6.24 -1.85
CA VAL A 75 2.52 7.00 -0.72
C VAL A 75 1.03 6.68 -0.52
N GLY A 76 0.23 6.70 -1.59
CA GLY A 76 -1.20 6.40 -1.50
C GLY A 76 -1.48 5.02 -0.92
N GLY A 77 -0.75 3.98 -1.36
CA GLY A 77 -0.92 2.62 -0.87
C GLY A 77 -0.78 2.49 0.64
N ILE A 78 0.30 3.03 1.20
CA ILE A 78 0.55 2.94 2.65
C ILE A 78 -0.36 3.84 3.49
N LEU A 79 -0.86 4.93 2.93
CA LEU A 79 -1.89 5.73 3.60
C LEU A 79 -3.17 4.92 3.79
N ARG A 80 -3.59 4.17 2.75
CA ARG A 80 -4.76 3.28 2.83
C ARG A 80 -4.58 2.19 3.88
N ASP A 81 -3.43 1.54 3.92
CA ASP A 81 -3.11 0.53 4.94
C ASP A 81 -3.26 1.08 6.37
N VAL A 82 -2.85 2.32 6.59
CA VAL A 82 -2.90 2.95 7.90
C VAL A 82 -4.33 3.38 8.27
N PHE A 83 -5.05 4.07 7.36
CA PHE A 83 -6.37 4.54 7.74
C PHE A 83 -7.44 3.44 7.77
N THR A 84 -7.28 2.34 7.02
CA THR A 84 -8.16 1.18 7.15
C THR A 84 -8.02 0.45 8.49
N MET A 85 -6.92 0.67 9.22
CA MET A 85 -6.77 0.25 10.61
C MET A 85 -7.44 1.20 11.64
N GLY A 86 -8.22 2.18 11.18
CA GLY A 86 -8.86 3.17 12.06
C GLY A 86 -7.95 4.29 12.54
N ALA A 87 -6.73 4.39 12.01
CA ALA A 87 -5.76 5.40 12.41
C ALA A 87 -5.73 6.58 11.43
N ARG A 88 -5.71 7.81 11.96
CA ARG A 88 -5.48 8.99 11.14
C ARG A 88 -4.01 9.11 10.79
N PRO A 89 -3.63 9.04 9.49
CA PRO A 89 -2.27 9.32 9.08
C PRO A 89 -1.85 10.74 9.47
N VAL A 90 -0.67 10.89 10.04
CA VAL A 90 -0.16 12.18 10.53
C VAL A 90 1.22 12.55 9.97
N ALA A 91 1.99 11.56 9.50
CA ALA A 91 3.35 11.77 9.02
C ALA A 91 3.76 10.73 7.98
N ASN A 92 4.50 11.19 6.97
CA ASN A 92 5.23 10.33 6.05
C ASN A 92 6.74 10.41 6.33
N LEU A 93 7.40 9.26 6.22
CA LEU A 93 8.85 9.11 6.29
C LEU A 93 9.27 8.14 5.19
N ASN A 94 10.31 8.48 4.42
CA ASN A 94 10.68 7.64 3.28
C ASN A 94 12.15 7.28 3.35
N ALA A 95 12.50 6.07 2.89
CA ALA A 95 13.89 5.66 2.72
C ALA A 95 14.17 5.48 1.23
N LEU A 96 14.96 6.39 0.66
CA LEU A 96 15.21 6.48 -0.78
C LEU A 96 16.66 6.12 -1.10
N ARG A 97 16.85 5.36 -2.18
CA ARG A 97 18.18 5.00 -2.72
C ARG A 97 18.21 5.28 -4.20
N PHE A 98 19.17 6.06 -4.63
CA PHE A 98 19.39 6.44 -6.02
C PHE A 98 20.77 5.99 -6.50
N GLY A 99 20.95 5.91 -7.81
CA GLY A 99 22.21 5.67 -8.45
C GLY A 99 23.27 6.75 -8.19
N ASP A 100 24.44 6.60 -8.81
CA ASP A 100 25.50 7.62 -8.75
C ASP A 100 24.94 9.00 -9.15
N PRO A 101 25.23 10.09 -8.43
CA PRO A 101 24.74 11.43 -8.76
C PRO A 101 25.06 11.89 -10.19
N ASN A 102 26.15 11.40 -10.77
CA ASN A 102 26.56 11.72 -12.14
C ASN A 102 25.95 10.78 -13.19
N HIS A 103 25.21 9.74 -12.80
CA HIS A 103 24.55 8.85 -13.74
C HIS A 103 23.41 9.60 -14.45
N PRO A 104 23.26 9.46 -15.78
CA PRO A 104 22.34 10.26 -16.60
C PRO A 104 20.88 10.23 -16.12
N LYS A 105 20.42 9.10 -15.59
CA LYS A 105 19.01 8.93 -15.12
C LYS A 105 18.78 9.48 -13.71
N THR A 106 19.80 9.62 -12.86
CA THR A 106 19.63 9.90 -11.42
C THR A 106 18.88 11.19 -11.15
N LYS A 107 19.22 12.28 -11.86
CA LYS A 107 18.53 13.57 -11.68
C LYS A 107 17.04 13.50 -12.03
N HIS A 108 16.70 12.82 -13.12
CA HIS A 108 15.31 12.62 -13.55
C HIS A 108 14.53 11.80 -12.52
N LEU A 109 15.08 10.65 -12.10
CA LEU A 109 14.47 9.76 -11.12
C LEU A 109 14.26 10.46 -9.77
N LEU A 110 15.29 11.15 -9.25
CA LEU A 110 15.20 11.90 -8.01
C LEU A 110 14.09 12.98 -8.06
N SER A 111 14.10 13.79 -9.13
CA SER A 111 13.11 14.86 -9.29
C SER A 111 11.68 14.32 -9.37
N GLY A 112 11.47 13.26 -10.12
CA GLY A 112 10.15 12.62 -10.26
C GLY A 112 9.67 11.99 -8.95
N VAL A 113 10.52 11.22 -8.28
CA VAL A 113 10.18 10.56 -7.01
C VAL A 113 9.85 11.59 -5.93
N VAL A 114 10.69 12.60 -5.73
CA VAL A 114 10.45 13.66 -4.74
C VAL A 114 9.19 14.46 -5.09
N GLY A 115 8.97 14.76 -6.37
CA GLY A 115 7.77 15.42 -6.86
C GLY A 115 6.50 14.60 -6.60
N GLY A 116 6.53 13.29 -6.85
CA GLY A 116 5.41 12.39 -6.62
C GLY A 116 5.05 12.25 -5.13
N ILE A 117 6.05 12.04 -4.29
CA ILE A 117 5.87 11.98 -2.83
C ILE A 117 5.29 13.30 -2.30
N GLY A 118 5.92 14.43 -2.66
CA GLY A 118 5.50 15.73 -2.18
C GLY A 118 4.14 16.15 -2.72
N GLY A 119 3.84 15.89 -3.99
CA GLY A 119 2.56 16.18 -4.61
C GLY A 119 1.40 15.41 -3.96
N TYR A 120 1.61 14.12 -3.71
CA TYR A 120 0.60 13.29 -3.03
C TYR A 120 0.38 13.73 -1.59
N GLY A 121 1.44 13.85 -0.81
CA GLY A 121 1.35 14.28 0.58
C GLY A 121 0.73 15.66 0.74
N ASN A 122 1.07 16.60 -0.13
CA ASN A 122 0.52 17.96 -0.13
C ASN A 122 -1.00 17.96 -0.41
N CYS A 123 -1.45 17.19 -1.41
CA CYS A 123 -2.87 17.12 -1.76
C CYS A 123 -3.70 16.46 -0.63
N ILE A 124 -3.20 15.40 -0.04
CA ILE A 124 -3.90 14.68 1.04
C ILE A 124 -3.76 15.38 2.40
N GLY A 125 -2.80 16.30 2.55
CA GLY A 125 -2.57 17.08 3.75
C GLY A 125 -1.72 16.38 4.81
N ILE A 126 -0.84 15.45 4.41
CA ILE A 126 0.04 14.71 5.30
C ILE A 126 1.51 15.03 4.98
N PRO A 127 2.25 15.66 5.90
CA PRO A 127 3.61 16.09 5.64
C PRO A 127 4.61 14.93 5.65
N THR A 128 5.65 15.02 4.82
CA THR A 128 6.87 14.25 5.01
C THR A 128 7.73 14.94 6.06
N VAL A 129 7.92 14.30 7.19
CA VAL A 129 8.60 14.89 8.36
C VAL A 129 10.01 14.35 8.60
N GLY A 130 10.40 13.30 7.89
CA GLY A 130 11.70 12.66 8.03
C GLY A 130 11.96 11.63 6.96
N GLY A 131 13.03 10.86 7.15
CA GLY A 131 13.47 9.83 6.23
C GLY A 131 14.95 9.97 5.89
N GLU A 132 15.37 9.26 4.84
CA GLU A 132 16.75 9.30 4.38
C GLU A 132 16.85 9.18 2.86
N VAL A 133 17.90 9.79 2.31
CA VAL A 133 18.24 9.69 0.90
C VAL A 133 19.72 9.34 0.79
N ASN A 134 20.03 8.26 0.07
CA ASN A 134 21.39 7.80 -0.16
C ASN A 134 21.65 7.54 -1.65
N PHE A 135 22.91 7.67 -2.06
CA PHE A 135 23.35 7.48 -3.43
C PHE A 135 24.44 6.41 -3.50
N HIS A 136 24.30 5.48 -4.41
CA HIS A 136 25.33 4.47 -4.67
C HIS A 136 25.15 3.88 -6.07
N SER A 137 26.24 3.60 -6.76
CA SER A 137 26.23 3.09 -8.15
C SER A 137 25.46 1.77 -8.33
N SER A 138 25.32 0.96 -7.28
CA SER A 138 24.49 -0.25 -7.32
C SER A 138 23.03 -0.01 -7.66
N TYR A 139 22.55 1.22 -7.49
CA TYR A 139 21.16 1.60 -7.78
C TYR A 139 20.99 2.29 -9.15
N ASN A 140 22.01 2.28 -10.01
CA ASN A 140 21.91 2.85 -11.37
C ASN A 140 20.87 2.13 -12.23
N GLY A 141 20.73 0.80 -12.07
CA GLY A 141 19.78 -0.02 -12.80
C GLY A 141 18.38 -0.10 -12.20
N ASN A 142 18.25 0.18 -10.92
CA ASN A 142 16.97 0.25 -10.21
C ASN A 142 17.13 1.05 -8.91
N ILE A 143 16.19 1.91 -8.62
CA ILE A 143 16.16 2.72 -7.39
C ILE A 143 15.37 2.00 -6.30
N LEU A 144 15.57 2.38 -5.04
CA LEU A 144 14.70 1.96 -3.96
C LEU A 144 13.86 3.16 -3.49
N VAL A 145 12.55 2.97 -3.52
CA VAL A 145 11.56 3.93 -3.00
C VAL A 145 10.76 3.19 -1.94
N ASN A 146 11.14 3.36 -0.68
CA ASN A 146 10.42 2.79 0.44
C ASN A 146 9.61 3.91 1.08
N ALA A 147 8.31 3.89 0.85
CA ALA A 147 7.39 4.83 1.44
C ALA A 147 6.93 4.33 2.81
N MET A 148 6.86 5.21 3.79
CA MET A 148 6.38 4.91 5.13
C MET A 148 5.38 5.96 5.59
N THR A 149 4.30 5.50 6.21
CA THR A 149 3.31 6.34 6.88
C THR A 149 3.13 5.92 8.33
N VAL A 150 2.94 6.92 9.18
CA VAL A 150 2.54 6.75 10.59
C VAL A 150 1.20 7.43 10.81
N GLY A 151 0.29 6.71 11.46
CA GLY A 151 -0.99 7.23 11.93
C GLY A 151 -1.15 7.04 13.43
N ILE A 152 -2.11 7.74 14.01
CA ILE A 152 -2.43 7.68 15.44
C ILE A 152 -3.90 7.33 15.63
N THR A 153 -4.19 6.47 16.59
CA THR A 153 -5.54 6.17 17.05
C THR A 153 -5.53 5.74 18.52
N LYS A 154 -6.71 5.53 19.10
CA LYS A 154 -6.84 4.89 20.41
C LYS A 154 -6.77 3.37 20.28
N LYS A 155 -6.20 2.70 21.24
CA LYS A 155 -6.00 1.23 21.26
C LYS A 155 -7.32 0.46 21.11
N ASP A 156 -8.41 0.96 21.63
CA ASP A 156 -9.77 0.40 21.54
C ASP A 156 -10.51 0.78 20.26
N LYS A 157 -9.89 1.56 19.37
CA LYS A 157 -10.44 2.03 18.10
C LYS A 157 -9.75 1.43 16.87
N ILE A 158 -8.85 0.47 17.06
CA ILE A 158 -8.22 -0.24 15.96
C ILE A 158 -9.28 -1.00 15.17
N PHE A 159 -9.27 -0.88 13.85
CA PHE A 159 -10.16 -1.57 12.94
C PHE A 159 -9.44 -2.72 12.23
N TYR A 160 -10.15 -3.80 11.93
CA TYR A 160 -9.59 -5.00 11.33
C TYR A 160 -10.30 -5.36 10.02
N SER A 161 -9.68 -6.23 9.23
CA SER A 161 -10.14 -6.56 7.88
C SER A 161 -10.87 -7.91 7.77
N ALA A 162 -11.12 -8.62 8.87
CA ALA A 162 -11.78 -9.91 8.84
C ALA A 162 -13.27 -9.80 8.53
N ALA A 163 -13.73 -10.41 7.42
CA ALA A 163 -15.14 -10.47 7.08
C ALA A 163 -15.93 -11.24 8.16
N ALA A 164 -17.13 -10.72 8.52
CA ALA A 164 -18.00 -11.34 9.50
C ALA A 164 -19.48 -11.16 9.13
N GLY A 165 -20.31 -12.11 9.57
CA GLY A 165 -21.76 -12.08 9.34
C GLY A 165 -22.18 -12.62 7.96
N ILE A 166 -22.67 -13.84 7.92
CA ILE A 166 -23.19 -14.44 6.68
C ILE A 166 -24.38 -13.63 6.17
N GLY A 167 -24.32 -13.23 4.89
CA GLY A 167 -25.35 -12.40 4.25
C GLY A 167 -25.12 -10.89 4.36
N ASN A 168 -24.11 -10.44 5.08
CA ASN A 168 -23.75 -9.04 5.10
C ASN A 168 -23.28 -8.57 3.72
N PRO A 169 -23.67 -7.35 3.29
CA PRO A 169 -23.25 -6.82 2.01
C PRO A 169 -21.75 -6.46 2.00
N VAL A 170 -21.11 -6.69 0.86
CA VAL A 170 -19.78 -6.16 0.55
C VAL A 170 -19.96 -4.89 -0.25
N VAL A 171 -19.39 -3.80 0.24
CA VAL A 171 -19.52 -2.48 -0.38
C VAL A 171 -18.18 -2.04 -0.94
N TYR A 172 -18.14 -1.72 -2.22
CA TYR A 172 -16.99 -1.10 -2.88
C TYR A 172 -17.07 0.41 -2.70
N VAL A 173 -16.01 1.02 -2.14
CA VAL A 173 -15.94 2.46 -1.89
C VAL A 173 -14.63 3.01 -2.48
N GLY A 174 -14.73 4.11 -3.23
CA GLY A 174 -13.56 4.77 -3.83
C GLY A 174 -13.72 5.06 -5.31
N SER A 175 -12.60 5.27 -5.99
CA SER A 175 -12.55 5.56 -7.44
C SER A 175 -13.03 4.37 -8.27
N LYS A 176 -13.46 4.65 -9.50
CA LYS A 176 -13.76 3.62 -10.48
C LYS A 176 -12.53 2.78 -10.80
N THR A 177 -12.74 1.52 -11.13
CA THR A 177 -11.68 0.62 -11.58
C THR A 177 -11.20 1.03 -12.98
N GLY A 178 -9.91 1.33 -13.10
CA GLY A 178 -9.24 1.63 -14.37
C GLY A 178 -8.49 0.42 -14.94
N ARG A 179 -7.79 0.65 -16.06
CA ARG A 179 -6.88 -0.32 -16.68
C ARG A 179 -5.41 -0.04 -16.37
N ASP A 180 -5.11 1.14 -15.83
CA ASP A 180 -3.80 1.47 -15.29
C ASP A 180 -3.47 0.56 -14.10
N GLY A 181 -2.22 0.15 -13.99
CA GLY A 181 -1.78 -0.79 -12.95
C GLY A 181 -2.12 -2.26 -13.20
N ILE A 182 -2.75 -2.62 -14.33
CA ILE A 182 -2.93 -4.03 -14.73
C ILE A 182 -1.55 -4.71 -14.78
N HIS A 183 -1.44 -5.90 -14.15
CA HIS A 183 -0.18 -6.63 -13.97
C HIS A 183 0.89 -5.93 -13.10
N GLY A 184 0.56 -4.83 -12.41
CA GLY A 184 1.47 -4.11 -11.54
C GLY A 184 2.12 -4.99 -10.47
N ALA A 185 1.34 -5.85 -9.81
CA ALA A 185 1.84 -6.82 -8.83
C ALA A 185 2.85 -7.82 -9.44
N THR A 186 2.62 -8.30 -10.65
CA THR A 186 3.54 -9.19 -11.37
C THR A 186 4.80 -8.44 -11.79
N MET A 187 4.66 -7.21 -12.30
CA MET A 187 5.77 -6.35 -12.66
C MET A 187 6.68 -6.05 -11.46
N ALA A 188 6.10 -5.80 -10.28
CA ALA A 188 6.86 -5.51 -9.06
C ALA A 188 7.75 -6.67 -8.60
N SER A 189 7.50 -7.89 -9.07
CA SER A 189 8.29 -9.09 -8.79
C SER A 189 9.16 -9.57 -9.97
N ALA A 190 9.17 -8.84 -11.09
CA ALA A 190 9.93 -9.19 -12.28
C ALA A 190 11.36 -8.62 -12.23
N GLU A 191 12.27 -9.24 -12.98
CA GLU A 191 13.58 -8.64 -13.24
C GLU A 191 13.44 -7.50 -14.26
N PHE A 192 14.29 -6.48 -14.15
CA PHE A 192 14.38 -5.42 -15.14
C PHE A 192 15.12 -5.91 -16.38
N ASP A 193 14.57 -5.60 -17.53
CA ASP A 193 15.14 -5.83 -18.85
C ASP A 193 15.19 -4.51 -19.65
N GLU A 194 15.77 -4.56 -20.85
CA GLU A 194 15.90 -3.40 -21.75
C GLU A 194 14.53 -2.87 -22.20
N ASP A 195 13.47 -3.70 -22.17
CA ASP A 195 12.11 -3.36 -22.57
C ASP A 195 11.27 -2.76 -21.43
N SER A 196 11.89 -2.41 -20.31
CA SER A 196 11.18 -1.90 -19.13
C SER A 196 10.44 -0.58 -19.37
N GLU A 197 10.86 0.22 -20.36
CA GLU A 197 10.16 1.46 -20.74
C GLU A 197 8.79 1.20 -21.37
N ASP A 198 8.60 0.07 -22.06
CA ASP A 198 7.32 -0.33 -22.65
C ASP A 198 6.27 -0.72 -21.58
N LYS A 199 6.72 -0.87 -20.32
CA LYS A 199 5.85 -1.24 -19.18
C LYS A 199 5.15 -0.04 -18.52
N LYS A 200 5.31 1.19 -19.04
CA LYS A 200 4.64 2.41 -18.51
C LYS A 200 3.13 2.25 -18.27
N PRO A 201 2.36 1.63 -19.18
CA PRO A 201 0.92 1.44 -18.96
C PRO A 201 0.57 0.54 -17.75
N THR A 202 1.55 -0.20 -17.20
CA THR A 202 1.36 -1.04 -16.00
C THR A 202 1.54 -0.26 -14.69
N VAL A 203 2.03 0.98 -14.77
CA VAL A 203 2.15 1.85 -13.61
C VAL A 203 0.79 2.49 -13.32
N GLN A 204 0.33 2.36 -12.09
CA GLN A 204 -0.91 2.97 -11.65
C GLN A 204 -0.79 4.49 -11.57
N VAL A 205 -1.86 5.19 -11.91
CA VAL A 205 -1.99 6.65 -11.75
C VAL A 205 -2.64 6.94 -10.39
N GLY A 206 -1.96 7.73 -9.56
CA GLY A 206 -2.47 8.11 -8.25
C GLY A 206 -3.48 9.26 -8.32
N ASP A 207 -4.56 9.16 -7.54
CA ASP A 207 -5.55 10.23 -7.35
C ASP A 207 -5.62 10.64 -5.86
N PRO A 208 -4.71 11.52 -5.41
CA PRO A 208 -4.66 11.93 -4.02
C PRO A 208 -5.88 12.74 -3.57
N PHE A 209 -6.60 13.41 -4.50
CA PHE A 209 -7.79 14.15 -4.15
C PHE A 209 -8.93 13.20 -3.77
N THR A 210 -9.21 12.21 -4.60
CA THR A 210 -10.24 11.20 -4.29
C THR A 210 -9.84 10.39 -3.06
N GLU A 211 -8.56 10.06 -2.90
CA GLU A 211 -8.11 9.34 -1.70
C GLU A 211 -8.23 10.19 -0.43
N LYS A 212 -8.06 11.51 -0.50
CA LYS A 212 -8.35 12.40 0.64
C LYS A 212 -9.81 12.32 1.06
N LEU A 213 -10.74 12.36 0.12
CA LEU A 213 -12.17 12.21 0.41
C LEU A 213 -12.47 10.82 1.00
N LEU A 214 -11.86 9.79 0.43
CA LEU A 214 -12.00 8.41 0.90
C LEU A 214 -11.50 8.24 2.34
N LEU A 215 -10.34 8.80 2.66
CA LEU A 215 -9.75 8.78 4.00
C LEU A 215 -10.72 9.37 5.04
N GLU A 216 -11.25 10.57 4.79
CA GLU A 216 -12.16 11.22 5.73
C GLU A 216 -13.46 10.41 5.88
N ALA A 217 -14.04 9.94 4.77
CA ALA A 217 -15.25 9.13 4.79
C ALA A 217 -15.05 7.80 5.53
N CYS A 218 -13.93 7.11 5.31
CA CYS A 218 -13.64 5.85 5.98
C CYS A 218 -13.44 6.04 7.50
N LEU A 219 -12.71 7.07 7.92
CA LEU A 219 -12.53 7.36 9.35
C LEU A 219 -13.87 7.71 10.03
N GLU A 220 -14.75 8.44 9.35
CA GLU A 220 -16.10 8.74 9.86
C GLU A 220 -16.96 7.47 9.95
N LEU A 221 -16.94 6.59 8.94
CA LEU A 221 -17.66 5.31 8.98
C LEU A 221 -17.17 4.42 10.12
N MET A 222 -15.86 4.34 10.34
CA MET A 222 -15.26 3.53 11.40
C MET A 222 -15.49 4.09 12.82
N ALA A 223 -15.81 5.37 12.93
CA ALA A 223 -16.18 5.97 14.22
C ALA A 223 -17.55 5.53 14.73
N GLY A 224 -18.41 5.00 13.84
CA GLY A 224 -19.74 4.47 14.15
C GLY A 224 -19.79 2.95 14.11
N ASP A 225 -21.02 2.41 14.15
CA ASP A 225 -21.31 0.98 14.12
C ASP A 225 -21.80 0.50 12.73
N SER A 226 -21.53 1.30 11.67
CA SER A 226 -22.11 1.07 10.34
C SER A 226 -21.39 -0.04 9.55
N ILE A 227 -20.13 -0.31 9.87
CA ILE A 227 -19.31 -1.33 9.19
C ILE A 227 -18.65 -2.26 10.21
N ILE A 228 -18.40 -3.49 9.79
CA ILE A 228 -17.80 -4.52 10.64
C ILE A 228 -16.32 -4.68 10.34
N ALA A 229 -15.94 -4.58 9.07
CA ALA A 229 -14.58 -4.76 8.60
C ALA A 229 -14.34 -3.88 7.37
N ILE A 230 -13.09 -3.55 7.14
CA ILE A 230 -12.64 -2.78 5.97
C ILE A 230 -11.28 -3.32 5.52
N GLN A 231 -11.07 -3.34 4.20
CA GLN A 231 -9.80 -3.73 3.58
C GLN A 231 -9.53 -2.75 2.43
N ASP A 232 -8.31 -2.30 2.31
CA ASP A 232 -7.90 -1.55 1.12
C ASP A 232 -7.74 -2.48 -0.09
N MET A 233 -7.76 -1.92 -1.28
CA MET A 233 -7.47 -2.63 -2.51
C MET A 233 -6.02 -2.35 -2.93
N GLY A 234 -5.12 -3.25 -2.54
CA GLY A 234 -3.70 -3.19 -2.89
C GLY A 234 -3.42 -3.59 -4.35
N ALA A 235 -2.19 -4.04 -4.63
CA ALA A 235 -1.67 -4.25 -5.99
C ALA A 235 -2.46 -5.26 -6.85
N ALA A 236 -3.12 -6.26 -6.26
CA ALA A 236 -4.02 -7.18 -6.97
C ALA A 236 -5.50 -6.74 -6.88
N GLY A 237 -5.76 -5.52 -6.43
CA GLY A 237 -7.05 -4.86 -6.41
C GLY A 237 -8.14 -5.66 -5.68
N LEU A 238 -9.33 -5.70 -6.29
CA LEU A 238 -10.49 -6.39 -5.73
C LEU A 238 -10.25 -7.90 -5.49
N THR A 239 -9.36 -8.53 -6.26
CA THR A 239 -9.04 -9.96 -6.11
C THR A 239 -8.37 -10.23 -4.77
N SER A 240 -7.29 -9.51 -4.44
CA SER A 240 -6.57 -9.72 -3.18
C SER A 240 -7.42 -9.30 -1.98
N SER A 241 -8.02 -8.13 -2.01
CA SER A 241 -8.80 -7.60 -0.88
C SER A 241 -9.96 -8.50 -0.48
N SER A 242 -10.70 -9.04 -1.46
CA SER A 242 -11.81 -9.94 -1.18
C SER A 242 -11.34 -11.30 -0.63
N ILE A 243 -10.26 -11.87 -1.18
CA ILE A 243 -9.68 -13.12 -0.68
C ILE A 243 -9.13 -12.93 0.73
N GLU A 244 -8.44 -11.85 1.01
CA GLU A 244 -7.89 -11.55 2.33
C GLU A 244 -8.98 -11.41 3.39
N MET A 245 -10.02 -10.63 3.12
CA MET A 245 -11.15 -10.47 4.04
C MET A 245 -11.86 -11.81 4.30
N ALA A 246 -12.12 -12.58 3.25
CA ALA A 246 -12.75 -13.89 3.35
C ALA A 246 -11.90 -14.87 4.15
N SER A 247 -10.61 -14.95 3.85
CA SER A 247 -9.66 -15.84 4.52
C SER A 247 -9.53 -15.53 6.01
N LYS A 248 -9.39 -14.25 6.37
CA LYS A 248 -9.29 -13.81 7.77
C LYS A 248 -10.58 -14.10 8.55
N GLY A 249 -11.73 -13.94 7.92
CA GLY A 249 -13.04 -14.24 8.50
C GLY A 249 -13.45 -15.72 8.48
N ASN A 250 -12.67 -16.58 7.83
CA ASN A 250 -13.01 -17.97 7.54
C ASN A 250 -14.39 -18.10 6.86
N LEU A 251 -14.65 -17.22 5.90
CA LEU A 251 -15.88 -17.11 5.13
C LEU A 251 -15.61 -17.11 3.63
N GLY A 252 -16.67 -17.11 2.82
CA GLY A 252 -16.62 -16.83 1.39
C GLY A 252 -17.17 -15.45 1.09
N ILE A 253 -16.79 -14.89 -0.07
CA ILE A 253 -17.35 -13.65 -0.61
C ILE A 253 -17.89 -13.93 -2.01
N GLU A 254 -19.13 -13.52 -2.27
CA GLU A 254 -19.75 -13.54 -3.60
C GLU A 254 -19.74 -12.13 -4.18
N ILE A 255 -19.16 -11.97 -5.38
CA ILE A 255 -19.04 -10.67 -6.05
C ILE A 255 -19.74 -10.70 -7.40
N ASN A 256 -20.67 -9.77 -7.62
CA ASN A 256 -21.24 -9.54 -8.94
C ASN A 256 -20.36 -8.53 -9.70
N LEU A 257 -19.51 -9.04 -10.57
CA LEU A 257 -18.56 -8.24 -11.34
C LEU A 257 -19.23 -7.18 -12.25
N ASN A 258 -20.48 -7.39 -12.67
CA ASN A 258 -21.23 -6.41 -13.47
C ASN A 258 -21.60 -5.15 -12.67
N LYS A 259 -21.45 -5.16 -11.35
CA LYS A 259 -21.72 -4.02 -10.47
C LYS A 259 -20.46 -3.27 -10.04
N VAL A 260 -19.28 -3.77 -10.40
CA VAL A 260 -18.02 -3.08 -10.12
C VAL A 260 -17.94 -1.82 -10.97
N PRO A 261 -17.73 -0.64 -10.38
CA PRO A 261 -17.62 0.61 -11.15
C PRO A 261 -16.38 0.60 -12.04
N CYS A 262 -16.53 0.87 -13.34
CA CYS A 262 -15.46 0.91 -14.34
C CYS A 262 -15.53 2.23 -15.14
#